data_0bafdfa6e6037a709058e2d97bf73ddd
#
_entry.id   0bafdfa6e6037a709058e2d97bf73ddd
#
_cell.length_a   1.000
_cell.length_b   1.000
_cell.length_c   1.000
_cell.angle_alpha   90.00
_cell.angle_beta   90.00
_cell.angle_gamma   90.00
#
_symmetry.space_group_name_H-M   'P 1'
#
loop_
_entity.id
_entity.type
_entity.pdbx_description
1 polymer ?
#
loop_
_entity_poly.entity_id
_entity_poly.type
_entity_poly.pdbx_seq_one_letter_code
_entity_poly.pdbx_strand_id
1 'polypeptide(L)'
;YDNPHVGNARTLIVFDTLFRVLKKIYEKVIYVRNITHVDDKIIEASKNKKKPISKITEDVTKVFHENCKSLNCLLPTKEPKATDHIDEMIKMTESLIKKKFAYEVKGHVYFSVSSFKEYGKLSNKDLDELKAGSRIEVSKIKKNPIDFVLWKPSDINDPGWDSPWGR
;
A
#
# COMPACT_ATOMS: atom_id res chain seq x y z
N TYR A 1 -7.89 -5.90 -8.13
CA TYR A 1 -9.25 -5.65 -8.60
C TYR A 1 -9.38 -5.85 -10.12
N ASP A 2 -8.27 -5.80 -10.83
CA ASP A 2 -8.18 -5.96 -12.28
C ASP A 2 -6.99 -6.82 -12.67
N ASN A 3 -6.97 -7.34 -13.89
CA ASN A 3 -5.90 -8.18 -14.38
C ASN A 3 -4.58 -7.41 -14.50
N PRO A 4 -3.45 -8.05 -14.18
CA PRO A 4 -2.14 -7.44 -14.38
C PRO A 4 -1.90 -7.10 -15.86
N HIS A 5 -1.24 -5.98 -16.11
CA HIS A 5 -0.82 -5.57 -17.45
C HIS A 5 0.72 -5.48 -17.54
N VAL A 6 1.24 -5.24 -18.74
CA VAL A 6 2.70 -5.22 -19.02
C VAL A 6 3.48 -4.25 -18.12
N GLY A 7 2.87 -3.15 -17.69
CA GLY A 7 3.51 -2.22 -16.75
C GLY A 7 3.79 -2.85 -15.39
N ASN A 8 2.90 -3.74 -14.90
CA ASN A 8 3.15 -4.51 -13.68
C ASN A 8 4.27 -5.53 -13.88
N ALA A 9 4.31 -6.19 -15.05
CA ALA A 9 5.34 -7.16 -15.41
C ALA A 9 6.74 -6.55 -15.35
N ARG A 10 6.92 -5.31 -15.82
CA ARG A 10 8.20 -4.59 -15.76
C ARG A 10 8.76 -4.56 -14.33
N THR A 11 7.97 -4.15 -13.37
CA THR A 11 8.39 -4.09 -11.95
C THR A 11 8.78 -5.48 -11.43
N LEU A 12 7.98 -6.51 -11.74
CA LEU A 12 8.26 -7.88 -11.33
C LEU A 12 9.61 -8.37 -11.87
N ILE A 13 9.88 -8.18 -13.16
CA ILE A 13 11.12 -8.64 -13.82
C ILE A 13 12.34 -7.91 -13.25
N VAL A 14 12.24 -6.60 -13.01
CA VAL A 14 13.33 -5.82 -12.40
C VAL A 14 13.71 -6.36 -11.03
N PHE A 15 12.73 -6.58 -10.15
CA PHE A 15 12.99 -7.12 -8.81
C PHE A 15 13.37 -8.60 -8.81
N ASP A 16 12.87 -9.40 -9.74
CA ASP A 16 13.33 -10.78 -9.93
C ASP A 16 14.80 -10.83 -10.36
N THR A 17 15.19 -9.98 -11.30
CA THR A 17 16.61 -9.86 -11.75
C THR A 17 17.50 -9.46 -10.57
N LEU A 18 17.12 -8.44 -9.81
CA LEU A 18 17.84 -8.03 -8.60
C LEU A 18 17.96 -9.18 -7.59
N PHE A 19 16.85 -9.88 -7.32
CA PHE A 19 16.83 -11.01 -6.39
C PHE A 19 17.79 -12.13 -6.84
N ARG A 20 17.81 -12.46 -8.14
CA ARG A 20 18.73 -13.46 -8.68
C ARG A 20 20.20 -13.05 -8.54
N VAL A 21 20.50 -11.78 -8.80
CA VAL A 21 21.87 -11.23 -8.63
C VAL A 21 22.29 -11.29 -7.17
N LEU A 22 21.45 -10.80 -6.26
CA LEU A 22 21.76 -10.82 -4.83
C LEU A 22 21.96 -12.24 -4.28
N LYS A 23 21.18 -13.23 -4.74
CA LYS A 23 21.36 -14.63 -4.35
C LYS A 23 22.69 -15.25 -4.79
N LYS A 24 23.35 -14.67 -5.79
CA LYS A 24 24.70 -15.10 -6.19
C LYS A 24 25.80 -14.46 -5.34
N ILE A 25 25.52 -13.33 -4.71
CA ILE A 25 26.50 -12.55 -3.94
C ILE A 25 26.39 -12.85 -2.45
N TYR A 26 25.17 -13.05 -1.97
CA TYR A 26 24.87 -13.23 -0.55
C TYR A 26 24.33 -14.62 -0.27
N GLU A 27 24.79 -15.23 0.83
CA GLU A 27 24.35 -16.55 1.27
C GLU A 27 22.86 -16.58 1.62
N LYS A 28 22.33 -15.49 2.21
CA LYS A 28 20.93 -15.37 2.60
C LYS A 28 20.32 -14.09 2.05
N VAL A 29 19.28 -14.24 1.23
CA VAL A 29 18.48 -13.12 0.70
C VAL A 29 17.01 -13.37 0.99
N ILE A 30 16.35 -12.41 1.61
CA ILE A 30 14.92 -12.43 1.89
C ILE A 30 14.24 -11.43 0.96
N TYR A 31 13.49 -11.94 -0.01
CA TYR A 31 12.66 -11.13 -0.90
C TYR A 31 11.23 -11.09 -0.38
N VAL A 32 10.75 -9.91 -0.06
CA VAL A 32 9.39 -9.69 0.43
C VAL A 32 8.61 -8.89 -0.60
N ARG A 33 7.42 -9.39 -0.96
CA ARG A 33 6.47 -8.70 -1.83
C ARG A 33 5.08 -8.82 -1.22
N ASN A 34 4.44 -7.69 -0.91
CA ASN A 34 3.10 -7.71 -0.33
C ASN A 34 2.01 -7.95 -1.38
N ILE A 35 0.90 -8.50 -0.94
CA ILE A 35 -0.37 -8.52 -1.66
C ILE A 35 -1.29 -7.46 -1.05
N THR A 36 -1.59 -6.43 -1.83
CA THR A 36 -2.61 -5.43 -1.48
C THR A 36 -3.97 -5.97 -1.92
N HIS A 37 -4.72 -6.51 -0.97
CA HIS A 37 -6.01 -7.16 -1.22
C HIS A 37 -7.18 -6.44 -0.55
N VAL A 38 -6.93 -5.24 -0.04
CA VAL A 38 -7.94 -4.30 0.45
C VAL A 38 -7.52 -2.87 0.09
N ASP A 39 -8.32 -2.20 -0.71
CA ASP A 39 -8.25 -0.77 -1.02
C ASP A 39 -9.61 -0.28 -1.55
N ASP A 40 -9.75 1.03 -1.76
CA ASP A 40 -11.01 1.63 -2.22
C ASP A 40 -11.48 1.05 -3.57
N LYS A 41 -10.56 0.79 -4.50
CA LYS A 41 -10.90 0.23 -5.82
C LYS A 41 -11.35 -1.22 -5.74
N ILE A 42 -10.81 -1.99 -4.80
CA ILE A 42 -11.26 -3.37 -4.56
C ILE A 42 -12.66 -3.35 -3.95
N ILE A 43 -12.92 -2.46 -2.99
CA ILE A 43 -14.23 -2.28 -2.37
C ILE A 43 -15.27 -1.88 -3.43
N GLU A 44 -14.95 -0.91 -4.27
CA GLU A 44 -15.80 -0.49 -5.38
C GLU A 44 -16.05 -1.62 -6.38
N ALA A 45 -15.01 -2.37 -6.76
CA ALA A 45 -15.14 -3.52 -7.64
C ALA A 45 -16.04 -4.62 -7.05
N SER A 46 -15.97 -4.83 -5.73
CA SER A 46 -16.84 -5.75 -5.00
C SER A 46 -18.31 -5.34 -5.09
N LYS A 47 -18.60 -4.07 -4.84
CA LYS A 47 -19.95 -3.49 -4.96
C LYS A 47 -20.49 -3.62 -6.39
N ASN A 48 -19.70 -3.24 -7.39
CA ASN A 48 -20.08 -3.27 -8.80
C ASN A 48 -20.31 -4.69 -9.32
N LYS A 49 -19.43 -5.64 -8.98
CA LYS A 49 -19.51 -7.04 -9.39
C LYS A 49 -20.45 -7.88 -8.53
N LYS A 50 -20.97 -7.34 -7.43
CA LYS A 50 -21.79 -8.06 -6.41
C LYS A 50 -21.12 -9.36 -5.95
N LYS A 51 -19.80 -9.32 -5.76
CA LYS A 51 -19.00 -10.46 -5.32
C LYS A 51 -18.24 -10.08 -4.04
N PRO A 52 -18.05 -11.03 -3.10
CA PRO A 52 -17.21 -10.79 -1.92
C PRO A 52 -15.80 -10.35 -2.30
N ILE A 53 -15.23 -9.42 -1.53
CA ILE A 53 -13.85 -8.94 -1.73
C ILE A 53 -12.85 -10.09 -1.74
N SER A 54 -13.00 -11.04 -0.80
CA SER A 54 -12.15 -12.24 -0.72
C SER A 54 -12.11 -13.01 -2.05
N LYS A 55 -13.27 -13.18 -2.70
CA LYS A 55 -13.33 -13.92 -3.98
C LYS A 55 -12.65 -13.16 -5.11
N ILE A 56 -12.84 -11.84 -5.19
CA ILE A 56 -12.20 -11.00 -6.21
C ILE A 56 -10.68 -11.03 -6.05
N THR A 57 -10.22 -10.84 -4.81
CA THR A 57 -8.78 -10.80 -4.52
C THR A 57 -8.10 -12.15 -4.70
N GLU A 58 -8.79 -13.24 -4.36
CA GLU A 58 -8.30 -14.60 -4.60
C GLU A 58 -8.14 -14.88 -6.11
N ASP A 59 -9.18 -14.60 -6.91
CA ASP A 59 -9.17 -14.82 -8.35
C ASP A 59 -8.04 -14.01 -9.02
N VAL A 60 -7.90 -12.72 -8.68
CA VAL A 60 -6.87 -11.85 -9.25
C VAL A 60 -5.46 -12.26 -8.78
N THR A 61 -5.30 -12.66 -7.51
CA THR A 61 -4.00 -13.14 -6.99
C THR A 61 -3.56 -14.41 -7.70
N LYS A 62 -4.49 -15.32 -7.98
CA LYS A 62 -4.21 -16.55 -8.75
C LYS A 62 -3.68 -16.22 -10.14
N VAL A 63 -4.40 -15.37 -10.89
CA VAL A 63 -3.95 -14.92 -12.23
C VAL A 63 -2.59 -14.21 -12.15
N PHE A 64 -2.37 -13.38 -11.14
CA PHE A 64 -1.09 -12.72 -10.92
C PHE A 64 0.06 -13.73 -10.73
N HIS A 65 -0.12 -14.79 -9.92
CA HIS A 65 0.88 -15.83 -9.73
C HIS A 65 1.12 -16.64 -11.00
N GLU A 66 0.07 -16.95 -11.76
CA GLU A 66 0.20 -17.62 -13.07
C GLU A 66 1.02 -16.77 -14.05
N ASN A 67 0.78 -15.47 -14.10
CA ASN A 67 1.55 -14.54 -14.92
C ASN A 67 3.02 -14.44 -14.45
N CYS A 68 3.28 -14.39 -13.14
CA CYS A 68 4.65 -14.44 -12.62
C CYS A 68 5.39 -15.70 -13.06
N LYS A 69 4.71 -16.85 -13.03
CA LYS A 69 5.26 -18.13 -13.48
C LYS A 69 5.54 -18.12 -14.99
N SER A 70 4.61 -17.60 -15.79
CA SER A 70 4.76 -17.50 -17.25
C SER A 70 5.94 -16.59 -17.65
N LEU A 71 6.24 -15.56 -16.85
CA LEU A 71 7.40 -14.69 -16.99
C LEU A 71 8.69 -15.29 -16.40
N ASN A 72 8.64 -16.53 -15.92
CA ASN A 72 9.75 -17.20 -15.24
C ASN A 72 10.31 -16.40 -14.04
N CYS A 73 9.48 -15.60 -13.37
CA CYS A 73 9.85 -14.89 -12.15
C CYS A 73 9.85 -15.85 -10.95
N LEU A 74 10.87 -15.75 -10.10
CA LEU A 74 10.93 -16.50 -8.85
C LEU A 74 9.85 -16.01 -7.87
N LEU A 75 9.34 -16.92 -7.07
CA LEU A 75 8.44 -16.57 -5.98
C LEU A 75 9.21 -15.76 -4.91
N PRO A 76 8.56 -14.80 -4.26
CA PRO A 76 9.15 -14.10 -3.13
C PRO A 76 9.35 -15.08 -1.95
N THR A 77 10.29 -14.76 -1.07
CA THR A 77 10.52 -15.52 0.17
C THR A 77 9.33 -15.39 1.12
N LYS A 78 8.70 -14.21 1.14
CA LYS A 78 7.50 -13.90 1.91
C LYS A 78 6.55 -13.04 1.08
N GLU A 79 5.26 -13.33 1.18
CA GLU A 79 4.20 -12.58 0.48
C GLU A 79 3.09 -12.22 1.48
N PRO A 80 3.35 -11.24 2.38
CA PRO A 80 2.38 -10.84 3.40
C PRO A 80 1.15 -10.16 2.79
N LYS A 81 0.00 -10.40 3.39
CA LYS A 81 -1.25 -9.71 3.07
C LYS A 81 -1.43 -8.52 4.00
N ALA A 82 -1.95 -7.41 3.47
CA ALA A 82 -2.14 -6.19 4.26
C ALA A 82 -3.01 -6.43 5.51
N THR A 83 -4.08 -7.22 5.39
CA THR A 83 -5.01 -7.48 6.51
C THR A 83 -4.41 -8.33 7.64
N ASP A 84 -3.31 -9.03 7.39
CA ASP A 84 -2.64 -9.84 8.41
C ASP A 84 -1.72 -8.99 9.31
N HIS A 85 -1.61 -7.68 9.02
CA HIS A 85 -0.66 -6.75 9.67
C HIS A 85 -1.33 -5.46 10.17
N ILE A 86 -2.62 -5.49 10.46
CA ILE A 86 -3.36 -4.29 10.91
C ILE A 86 -2.81 -3.78 12.26
N ASP A 87 -2.53 -4.67 13.20
CA ASP A 87 -1.99 -4.28 14.51
C ASP A 87 -0.62 -3.59 14.39
N GLU A 88 0.24 -4.07 13.49
CA GLU A 88 1.53 -3.44 13.22
C GLU A 88 1.36 -2.07 12.55
N MET A 89 0.39 -1.93 11.65
CA MET A 89 0.06 -0.65 11.03
C MET A 89 -0.45 0.36 12.07
N ILE A 90 -1.30 -0.06 13.00
CA ILE A 90 -1.79 0.78 14.10
C ILE A 90 -0.60 1.22 14.97
N LYS A 91 0.23 0.29 15.45
CA LYS A 91 1.40 0.59 16.28
C LYS A 91 2.38 1.55 15.58
N MET A 92 2.61 1.36 14.29
CA MET A 92 3.45 2.27 13.50
C MET A 92 2.84 3.67 13.44
N THR A 93 1.55 3.77 13.18
CA THR A 93 0.82 5.03 13.09
C THR A 93 0.82 5.78 14.44
N GLU A 94 0.61 5.08 15.55
CA GLU A 94 0.74 5.66 16.91
C GLU A 94 2.16 6.21 17.15
N SER A 95 3.19 5.45 16.73
CA SER A 95 4.58 5.91 16.83
C SER A 95 4.83 7.17 16.02
N LEU A 96 4.24 7.29 14.82
CA LEU A 96 4.35 8.50 13.99
C LEU A 96 3.65 9.69 14.64
N ILE A 97 2.48 9.50 15.24
CA ILE A 97 1.76 10.54 15.98
C ILE A 97 2.61 10.99 17.18
N LYS A 98 3.12 10.05 17.98
CA LYS A 98 3.98 10.36 19.13
C LYS A 98 5.22 11.15 18.73
N LYS A 99 5.81 10.87 17.57
CA LYS A 99 6.96 11.58 17.00
C LYS A 99 6.59 12.87 16.29
N LYS A 100 5.31 13.26 16.24
CA LYS A 100 4.78 14.45 15.57
C LYS A 100 4.94 14.42 14.02
N PHE A 101 5.13 13.24 13.44
CA PHE A 101 5.13 13.05 11.99
C PHE A 101 3.74 12.73 11.41
N ALA A 102 2.77 12.46 12.28
CA ALA A 102 1.38 12.29 11.91
C ALA A 102 0.47 13.02 12.89
N TYR A 103 -0.78 13.25 12.49
CA TYR A 103 -1.80 13.87 13.32
C TYR A 103 -3.17 13.27 13.05
N GLU A 104 -4.02 13.23 14.08
CA GLU A 104 -5.41 12.80 13.98
C GLU A 104 -6.32 14.01 13.82
N VAL A 105 -7.35 13.88 13.00
CA VAL A 105 -8.47 14.82 12.89
C VAL A 105 -9.73 14.11 12.43
N LYS A 106 -10.80 14.17 13.23
CA LYS A 106 -12.12 13.57 12.93
C LYS A 106 -12.05 12.08 12.54
N GLY A 107 -11.29 11.29 13.28
CA GLY A 107 -11.10 9.86 13.03
C GLY A 107 -10.18 9.52 11.85
N HIS A 108 -9.64 10.51 11.15
CA HIS A 108 -8.62 10.32 10.15
C HIS A 108 -7.23 10.55 10.76
N VAL A 109 -6.26 9.76 10.35
CA VAL A 109 -4.85 10.04 10.65
C VAL A 109 -4.12 10.38 9.36
N TYR A 110 -3.43 11.51 9.37
CA TYR A 110 -2.63 11.98 8.23
C TYR A 110 -1.15 12.02 8.59
N PHE A 111 -0.31 11.64 7.64
CA PHE A 111 1.11 11.90 7.69
C PHE A 111 1.38 13.35 7.34
N SER A 112 2.15 14.05 8.18
CA SER A 112 2.55 15.44 7.98
C SER A 112 3.83 15.49 7.17
N VAL A 113 3.72 15.67 5.87
CA VAL A 113 4.87 15.66 4.95
C VAL A 113 5.88 16.75 5.32
N SER A 114 5.41 17.94 5.67
CA SER A 114 6.28 19.07 6.05
C SER A 114 7.07 18.85 7.34
N SER A 115 6.63 17.93 8.21
CA SER A 115 7.35 17.60 9.44
C SER A 115 8.54 16.65 9.22
N PHE A 116 8.59 15.96 8.07
CA PHE A 116 9.64 15.00 7.72
C PHE A 116 10.57 15.58 6.64
N LYS A 117 11.65 16.23 7.06
CA LYS A 117 12.58 16.96 6.16
C LYS A 117 13.19 16.12 5.04
N GLU A 118 13.27 14.80 5.23
CA GLU A 118 13.86 13.87 4.27
C GLU A 118 12.82 13.32 3.25
N TYR A 119 11.54 13.79 3.36
CA TYR A 119 10.50 13.30 2.46
C TYR A 119 10.81 13.67 1.00
N GLY A 120 10.70 12.70 0.10
CA GLY A 120 11.03 12.87 -1.32
C GLY A 120 12.47 12.50 -1.70
N LYS A 121 13.43 12.45 -0.77
CA LYS A 121 14.83 12.13 -1.08
C LYS A 121 15.00 10.77 -1.75
N LEU A 122 14.30 9.72 -1.30
CA LEU A 122 14.39 8.39 -1.89
C LEU A 122 13.87 8.34 -3.33
N SER A 123 12.80 9.08 -3.62
CA SER A 123 12.20 9.16 -4.96
C SER A 123 12.85 10.22 -5.84
N ASN A 124 13.81 10.99 -5.30
CA ASN A 124 14.43 12.15 -5.95
C ASN A 124 13.41 13.16 -6.49
N LYS A 125 12.35 13.40 -5.71
CA LYS A 125 11.28 14.35 -6.03
C LYS A 125 11.27 15.47 -5.01
N ASP A 126 11.10 16.70 -5.47
CA ASP A 126 10.86 17.82 -4.58
C ASP A 126 9.37 17.92 -4.17
N LEU A 127 9.10 18.77 -3.17
CA LEU A 127 7.75 18.91 -2.63
C LEU A 127 6.76 19.58 -3.61
N ASP A 128 7.23 20.36 -4.57
CA ASP A 128 6.38 21.02 -5.56
C ASP A 128 5.95 20.05 -6.65
N GLU A 129 6.83 19.15 -7.07
CA GLU A 129 6.46 18.02 -7.93
C GLU A 129 5.42 17.09 -7.26
N LEU A 130 5.55 16.86 -5.96
CA LEU A 130 4.60 16.05 -5.19
C LEU A 130 3.23 16.72 -5.08
N LYS A 131 3.16 18.06 -4.96
CA LYS A 131 1.91 18.83 -4.99
C LYS A 131 1.22 18.70 -6.35
N ALA A 132 1.97 18.86 -7.45
CA ALA A 132 1.44 18.75 -8.81
C ALA A 132 0.92 17.33 -9.14
N GLY A 133 1.53 16.30 -8.56
CA GLY A 133 1.15 14.89 -8.77
C GLY A 133 0.02 14.38 -7.87
N SER A 134 -0.45 15.16 -6.90
CA SER A 134 -1.49 14.73 -5.97
C SER A 134 -2.86 14.70 -6.67
N ARG A 135 -3.32 13.51 -7.05
CA ARG A 135 -4.64 13.24 -7.66
C ARG A 135 -5.81 13.22 -6.67
N ILE A 136 -5.57 13.57 -5.41
CA ILE A 136 -6.55 13.39 -4.35
C ILE A 136 -7.22 14.72 -4.09
N GLU A 137 -8.55 14.73 -4.08
CA GLU A 137 -9.35 15.85 -3.59
C GLU A 137 -8.75 16.38 -2.28
N VAL A 138 -8.46 17.67 -2.27
CA VAL A 138 -7.92 18.33 -1.08
C VAL A 138 -9.02 18.33 -0.03
N SER A 139 -9.01 17.33 0.82
CA SER A 139 -9.92 17.27 1.96
C SER A 139 -9.71 18.51 2.82
N LYS A 140 -10.80 19.25 3.08
CA LYS A 140 -10.80 20.47 3.91
C LYS A 140 -10.28 20.26 5.35
N ILE A 141 -10.11 18.99 5.77
CA ILE A 141 -9.63 18.62 7.10
C ILE A 141 -8.12 18.42 7.19
N LYS A 142 -7.40 18.39 6.06
CA LYS A 142 -5.94 18.31 6.04
C LYS A 142 -5.30 19.63 6.47
N LYS A 143 -4.21 19.55 7.23
CA LYS A 143 -3.39 20.72 7.58
C LYS A 143 -2.61 21.25 6.38
N ASN A 144 -2.16 20.35 5.49
CA ASN A 144 -1.44 20.69 4.27
C ASN A 144 -1.96 19.81 3.11
N PRO A 145 -2.17 20.36 1.90
CA PRO A 145 -2.64 19.59 0.73
C PRO A 145 -1.80 18.35 0.40
N ILE A 146 -0.49 18.39 0.64
CA ILE A 146 0.44 17.27 0.38
C ILE A 146 0.41 16.16 1.44
N ASP A 147 -0.22 16.42 2.60
CA ASP A 147 -0.37 15.38 3.62
C ASP A 147 -1.22 14.23 3.08
N PHE A 148 -0.92 13.01 3.47
CA PHE A 148 -1.65 11.84 2.98
C PHE A 148 -2.19 10.99 4.13
N VAL A 149 -3.27 10.27 3.85
CA VAL A 149 -3.99 9.49 4.83
C VAL A 149 -3.20 8.22 5.19
N LEU A 150 -3.10 7.94 6.49
CA LEU A 150 -2.59 6.69 7.07
C LEU A 150 -3.73 5.80 7.57
N TRP A 151 -4.77 6.42 8.13
CA TRP A 151 -5.98 5.76 8.62
C TRP A 151 -7.19 6.63 8.31
N LYS A 152 -8.31 6.00 7.95
CA LYS A 152 -9.58 6.70 7.69
C LYS A 152 -10.75 5.89 8.24
N PRO A 153 -11.85 6.54 8.64
CA PRO A 153 -13.09 5.86 9.00
C PRO A 153 -13.60 4.97 7.86
N SER A 154 -14.20 3.86 8.20
CA SER A 154 -14.83 2.90 7.30
C SER A 154 -16.33 2.86 7.56
N ASP A 155 -17.13 2.76 6.50
CA ASP A 155 -18.57 2.54 6.62
C ASP A 155 -18.88 1.17 7.21
N ILE A 156 -20.04 1.04 7.86
CA ILE A 156 -20.45 -0.20 8.55
C ILE A 156 -20.49 -1.42 7.61
N ASN A 157 -20.76 -1.20 6.33
CA ASN A 157 -20.86 -2.24 5.31
C ASN A 157 -19.55 -2.49 4.56
N ASP A 158 -18.52 -1.71 4.84
CA ASP A 158 -17.21 -1.84 4.22
C ASP A 158 -16.22 -2.53 5.18
N PRO A 159 -15.14 -3.14 4.67
CA PRO A 159 -14.08 -3.64 5.52
C PRO A 159 -13.57 -2.56 6.47
N GLY A 160 -13.38 -2.93 7.73
CA GLY A 160 -12.89 -1.99 8.73
C GLY A 160 -12.37 -2.74 9.94
N TRP A 161 -11.48 -2.09 10.67
CA TRP A 161 -10.83 -2.61 11.86
C TRP A 161 -10.87 -1.57 12.95
N ASP A 162 -11.04 -2.01 14.19
CA ASP A 162 -11.01 -1.12 15.34
C ASP A 162 -9.61 -0.56 15.54
N SER A 163 -9.56 0.72 15.91
CA SER A 163 -8.30 1.43 16.17
C SER A 163 -8.52 2.48 17.27
N PRO A 164 -7.43 3.08 17.83
CA PRO A 164 -7.54 4.19 18.76
C PRO A 164 -8.25 5.43 18.20
N TRP A 165 -8.39 5.54 16.88
CA TRP A 165 -9.03 6.66 16.19
C TRP A 165 -10.45 6.35 15.70
N GLY A 166 -10.94 5.20 16.02
CA GLY A 166 -12.22 4.63 15.56
C GLY A 166 -12.04 3.51 14.53
N ARG A 167 -13.21 3.01 14.08
CA ARG A 167 -13.26 1.94 13.08
C ARG A 167 -13.04 2.50 11.68
#